data_342915f318c8ff611b91aab7228a60eb
#
_entry.id   342915f318c8ff611b91aab7228a60eb
#
_cell.length_a   1.000
_cell.length_b   1.000
_cell.length_c   1.000
_cell.angle_alpha   90.00
_cell.angle_beta   90.00
_cell.angle_gamma   90.00
#
_symmetry.space_group_name_H-M   'P 1'
#
loop_
_entity.id
_entity.type
_entity.pdbx_description
1 polymer ?
#
loop_
_entity_poly.entity_id
_entity_poly.type
_entity_poly.pdbx_seq_one_letter_code
_entity_poly.pdbx_strand_id
1 'polypeptide(L)'
;MENDELRSIWKSYDQKMDSMLSLNKEVAMMLTKQKLNQQISRLYLPKWTTVAIGLPYTITLIAITIIAWLAEAYFVAFGFGIIAWIMAVLLGIHFYQLYLIGQVKNNEEVLSTQEQLSKLRISSFQGLNLAVFQLPFWSVCWVSAEALRESPFLYGGVNLLVFALLSYLAYWLYQRLNYTNEDSRVRDFFLSGRDWEPIIKSAEILEQIREYER
;
A
#
# COMPACT_ATOMS: atom_id res chain seq x y z
N MET A 1 66.83 16.27 -4.38
CA MET A 1 66.42 16.25 -2.98
C MET A 1 65.16 17.08 -2.74
N GLU A 2 65.15 18.39 -3.03
CA GLU A 2 63.97 19.25 -2.80
C GLU A 2 62.70 18.86 -3.62
N ASN A 3 62.88 18.35 -4.85
CA ASN A 3 61.82 17.87 -5.74
C ASN A 3 61.18 16.53 -5.27
N ASP A 4 61.94 15.72 -4.60
CA ASP A 4 61.47 14.41 -4.13
C ASP A 4 60.68 14.57 -2.80
N GLU A 5 61.09 15.49 -1.95
CA GLU A 5 60.35 15.87 -0.75
C GLU A 5 59.00 16.51 -1.10
N LEU A 6 58.99 17.45 -2.06
CA LEU A 6 57.73 18.02 -2.56
C LEU A 6 56.79 16.96 -3.16
N ARG A 7 57.28 16.04 -3.93
CA ARG A 7 56.51 14.92 -4.49
C ARG A 7 55.95 14.01 -3.38
N SER A 8 56.71 13.71 -2.32
CA SER A 8 56.24 12.92 -1.23
C SER A 8 55.12 13.59 -0.43
N ILE A 9 55.23 14.90 -0.23
CA ILE A 9 54.22 15.74 0.42
C ILE A 9 52.93 15.77 -0.41
N TRP A 10 53.03 16.02 -1.71
CA TRP A 10 51.86 15.99 -2.62
C TRP A 10 51.18 14.63 -2.60
N LYS A 11 51.92 13.54 -2.68
CA LYS A 11 51.35 12.18 -2.63
C LYS A 11 50.66 11.88 -1.30
N SER A 12 51.17 12.40 -0.17
CA SER A 12 50.52 12.26 1.12
C SER A 12 49.24 13.08 1.23
N TYR A 13 49.18 14.27 0.61
CA TYR A 13 47.98 15.08 0.54
C TYR A 13 46.91 14.45 -0.38
N ASP A 14 47.27 13.91 -1.53
CA ASP A 14 46.37 13.18 -2.41
C ASP A 14 45.74 11.97 -1.69
N GLN A 15 46.56 11.17 -1.00
CA GLN A 15 46.08 10.03 -0.22
C GLN A 15 45.14 10.46 0.92
N LYS A 16 45.43 11.56 1.61
CA LYS A 16 44.52 12.11 2.64
C LYS A 16 43.23 12.64 2.04
N MET A 17 43.31 13.31 0.88
CA MET A 17 42.14 13.83 0.19
C MET A 17 41.24 12.68 -0.28
N ASP A 18 41.78 11.65 -0.87
CA ASP A 18 41.05 10.44 -1.31
C ASP A 18 40.41 9.73 -0.09
N SER A 19 41.12 9.60 1.02
CA SER A 19 40.58 9.00 2.23
C SER A 19 39.46 9.84 2.87
N MET A 20 39.56 11.16 2.85
CA MET A 20 38.51 12.06 3.32
C MET A 20 37.27 12.01 2.39
N LEU A 21 37.50 11.91 1.08
CA LEU A 21 36.43 11.83 0.08
C LEU A 21 35.67 10.51 0.22
N SER A 22 36.37 9.39 0.41
CA SER A 22 35.78 8.08 0.66
C SER A 22 34.99 8.05 1.96
N LEU A 23 35.53 8.61 3.05
CA LEU A 23 34.87 8.71 4.33
C LEU A 23 33.59 9.58 4.25
N ASN A 24 33.67 10.72 3.56
CA ASN A 24 32.50 11.59 3.38
C ASN A 24 31.40 10.89 2.57
N LYS A 25 31.78 10.12 1.53
CA LYS A 25 30.86 9.31 0.74
C LYS A 25 30.20 8.24 1.61
N GLU A 26 30.94 7.53 2.44
CA GLU A 26 30.45 6.51 3.34
C GLU A 26 29.48 7.08 4.39
N VAL A 27 29.84 8.21 5.01
CA VAL A 27 28.98 8.92 5.98
C VAL A 27 27.68 9.40 5.32
N ALA A 28 27.77 9.98 4.11
CA ALA A 28 26.59 10.40 3.36
C ALA A 28 25.66 9.21 3.04
N MET A 29 26.23 8.08 2.65
CA MET A 29 25.48 6.84 2.39
C MET A 29 24.81 6.29 3.65
N MET A 30 25.52 6.26 4.79
CA MET A 30 24.96 5.81 6.07
C MET A 30 23.79 6.71 6.53
N LEU A 31 23.93 8.03 6.43
CA LEU A 31 22.87 8.98 6.77
C LEU A 31 21.64 8.81 5.87
N THR A 32 21.87 8.54 4.58
CA THR A 32 20.79 8.33 3.62
C THR A 32 20.08 7.00 3.87
N LYS A 33 20.81 5.92 4.17
CA LYS A 33 20.22 4.64 4.62
C LYS A 33 19.43 4.79 5.93
N GLN A 34 19.92 5.58 6.86
CA GLN A 34 19.20 5.86 8.11
C GLN A 34 17.87 6.60 7.86
N LYS A 35 17.87 7.60 6.97
CA LYS A 35 16.65 8.30 6.55
C LYS A 35 15.65 7.34 5.89
N LEU A 36 16.12 6.45 5.01
CA LEU A 36 15.31 5.42 4.38
C LEU A 36 14.62 4.54 5.43
N ASN A 37 15.40 3.97 6.35
CA ASN A 37 14.89 3.12 7.43
C ASN A 37 13.87 3.86 8.32
N GLN A 38 14.07 5.15 8.58
CA GLN A 38 13.14 5.97 9.34
C GLN A 38 11.81 6.16 8.60
N GLN A 39 11.83 6.41 7.28
CA GLN A 39 10.61 6.53 6.48
C GLN A 39 9.84 5.21 6.42
N ILE A 40 10.54 4.10 6.19
CA ILE A 40 9.92 2.77 6.16
C ILE A 40 9.35 2.37 7.52
N SER A 41 10.03 2.71 8.62
CA SER A 41 9.52 2.44 9.98
C SER A 41 8.21 3.18 10.27
N ARG A 42 7.96 4.33 9.65
CA ARG A 42 6.69 5.06 9.77
C ARG A 42 5.50 4.32 9.18
N LEU A 43 5.74 3.37 8.25
CA LEU A 43 4.69 2.55 7.65
C LEU A 43 4.19 1.43 8.59
N TYR A 44 4.97 1.03 9.57
CA TYR A 44 4.60 -0.04 10.49
C TYR A 44 3.32 0.27 11.26
N LEU A 45 3.26 1.45 11.87
CA LEU A 45 2.14 1.82 12.74
C LEU A 45 0.79 1.84 11.98
N PRO A 46 0.64 2.56 10.84
CA PRO A 46 -0.63 2.56 10.11
C PRO A 46 -1.01 1.17 9.58
N LYS A 47 -0.05 0.35 9.13
CA LYS A 47 -0.35 -1.01 8.66
C LYS A 47 -0.79 -1.93 9.79
N TRP A 48 -0.16 -1.86 10.96
CA TRP A 48 -0.59 -2.59 12.15
C TRP A 48 -1.95 -2.15 12.65
N THR A 49 -2.24 -0.85 12.66
CA THR A 49 -3.58 -0.36 13.05
C THR A 49 -4.66 -0.85 12.08
N THR A 50 -4.37 -0.89 10.78
CA THR A 50 -5.30 -1.44 9.78
C THR A 50 -5.57 -2.93 10.02
N VAL A 51 -4.55 -3.72 10.32
CA VAL A 51 -4.73 -5.15 10.65
C VAL A 51 -5.49 -5.32 11.97
N ALA A 52 -5.14 -4.55 13.01
CA ALA A 52 -5.78 -4.64 14.33
C ALA A 52 -7.28 -4.28 14.29
N ILE A 53 -7.69 -3.36 13.44
CA ILE A 53 -9.09 -3.00 13.24
C ILE A 53 -9.76 -3.94 12.22
N GLY A 54 -9.07 -4.28 11.15
CA GLY A 54 -9.59 -5.10 10.06
C GLY A 54 -9.90 -6.54 10.48
N LEU A 55 -9.11 -7.11 11.42
CA LEU A 55 -9.31 -8.47 11.87
C LEU A 55 -10.64 -8.65 12.65
N PRO A 56 -10.94 -7.89 13.72
CA PRO A 56 -12.22 -8.00 14.40
C PRO A 56 -13.40 -7.61 13.50
N TYR A 57 -13.21 -6.62 12.60
CA TYR A 57 -14.22 -6.26 11.62
C TYR A 57 -14.55 -7.43 10.68
N THR A 58 -13.55 -8.12 10.14
CA THR A 58 -13.75 -9.29 9.28
C THR A 58 -14.43 -10.43 10.03
N ILE A 59 -14.04 -10.71 11.28
CA ILE A 59 -14.69 -11.72 12.14
C ILE A 59 -16.18 -11.37 12.33
N THR A 60 -16.49 -10.10 12.57
CA THR A 60 -17.88 -9.63 12.73
C THR A 60 -18.68 -9.84 11.45
N LEU A 61 -18.12 -9.54 10.27
CA LEU A 61 -18.79 -9.78 8.99
C LEU A 61 -19.05 -11.27 8.75
N ILE A 62 -18.11 -12.14 9.08
CA ILE A 62 -18.29 -13.59 8.99
C ILE A 62 -19.42 -14.05 9.93
N ALA A 63 -19.44 -13.57 11.16
CA ALA A 63 -20.50 -13.89 12.12
C ALA A 63 -21.89 -13.44 11.61
N ILE A 64 -21.99 -12.22 11.08
CA ILE A 64 -23.23 -11.72 10.46
C ILE A 64 -23.65 -12.60 9.29
N THR A 65 -22.70 -13.00 8.43
CA THR A 65 -22.98 -13.89 7.29
C THR A 65 -23.57 -15.23 7.75
N ILE A 66 -22.99 -15.83 8.78
CA ILE A 66 -23.47 -17.11 9.33
C ILE A 66 -24.88 -16.94 9.93
N ILE A 67 -25.10 -15.91 10.73
CA ILE A 67 -26.40 -15.62 11.35
C ILE A 67 -27.46 -15.39 10.27
N ALA A 68 -27.16 -14.58 9.26
CA ALA A 68 -28.06 -14.31 8.14
C ALA A 68 -28.39 -15.56 7.34
N TRP A 69 -27.42 -16.45 7.15
CA TRP A 69 -27.63 -17.74 6.50
C TRP A 69 -28.58 -18.66 7.30
N LEU A 70 -28.38 -18.74 8.61
CA LEU A 70 -29.23 -19.52 9.50
C LEU A 70 -30.66 -18.95 9.63
N ALA A 71 -30.80 -17.63 9.44
CA ALA A 71 -32.08 -16.92 9.42
C ALA A 71 -32.78 -16.93 8.05
N GLU A 72 -32.25 -17.69 7.07
CA GLU A 72 -32.73 -17.78 5.69
C GLU A 72 -32.75 -16.44 4.92
N ALA A 73 -32.01 -15.43 5.42
CA ALA A 73 -31.82 -14.12 4.78
C ALA A 73 -30.71 -14.19 3.73
N TYR A 74 -30.91 -14.95 2.67
CA TYR A 74 -29.87 -15.30 1.69
C TYR A 74 -29.24 -14.12 0.97
N PHE A 75 -29.98 -13.06 0.67
CA PHE A 75 -29.42 -11.84 0.07
C PHE A 75 -28.44 -11.14 1.00
N VAL A 76 -28.82 -11.02 2.27
CA VAL A 76 -27.97 -10.45 3.33
C VAL A 76 -26.71 -11.30 3.51
N ALA A 77 -26.87 -12.62 3.62
CA ALA A 77 -25.76 -13.57 3.75
C ALA A 77 -24.80 -13.50 2.54
N PHE A 78 -25.33 -13.41 1.33
CA PHE A 78 -24.54 -13.29 0.13
C PHE A 78 -23.76 -11.97 0.07
N GLY A 79 -24.42 -10.83 0.36
CA GLY A 79 -23.79 -9.52 0.35
C GLY A 79 -22.65 -9.42 1.38
N PHE A 80 -22.92 -9.74 2.66
CA PHE A 80 -21.90 -9.72 3.71
C PHE A 80 -20.83 -10.80 3.49
N GLY A 81 -21.19 -11.96 2.94
CA GLY A 81 -20.23 -13.02 2.63
C GLY A 81 -19.17 -12.60 1.62
N ILE A 82 -19.57 -11.91 0.54
CA ILE A 82 -18.62 -11.38 -0.44
C ILE A 82 -17.76 -10.28 0.17
N ILE A 83 -18.34 -9.37 0.96
CA ILE A 83 -17.58 -8.31 1.64
C ILE A 83 -16.59 -8.94 2.63
N ALA A 84 -16.99 -9.94 3.41
CA ALA A 84 -16.10 -10.64 4.34
C ALA A 84 -14.94 -11.34 3.60
N TRP A 85 -15.22 -11.96 2.45
CA TRP A 85 -14.19 -12.59 1.63
C TRP A 85 -13.19 -11.55 1.08
N ILE A 86 -13.68 -10.43 0.55
CA ILE A 86 -12.82 -9.32 0.08
C ILE A 86 -11.96 -8.81 1.24
N MET A 87 -12.53 -8.61 2.43
CA MET A 87 -11.80 -8.15 3.61
C MET A 87 -10.74 -9.15 4.07
N ALA A 88 -11.02 -10.45 4.00
CA ALA A 88 -10.03 -11.48 4.31
C ALA A 88 -8.84 -11.44 3.35
N VAL A 89 -9.08 -11.25 2.05
CA VAL A 89 -8.01 -11.09 1.05
C VAL A 89 -7.22 -9.79 1.31
N LEU A 90 -7.90 -8.68 1.64
CA LEU A 90 -7.25 -7.41 2.00
C LEU A 90 -6.35 -7.56 3.24
N LEU A 91 -6.79 -8.28 4.26
CA LEU A 91 -5.96 -8.60 5.41
C LEU A 91 -4.71 -9.39 5.00
N GLY A 92 -4.85 -10.38 4.12
CA GLY A 92 -3.70 -11.11 3.55
C GLY A 92 -2.71 -10.18 2.85
N ILE A 93 -3.20 -9.22 2.05
CA ILE A 93 -2.37 -8.19 1.41
C ILE A 93 -1.66 -7.33 2.46
N HIS A 94 -2.33 -6.92 3.53
CA HIS A 94 -1.70 -6.12 4.60
C HIS A 94 -0.64 -6.90 5.37
N PHE A 95 -0.84 -8.19 5.64
CA PHE A 95 0.20 -9.04 6.23
C PHE A 95 1.41 -9.18 5.28
N TYR A 96 1.18 -9.37 4.00
CA TYR A 96 2.24 -9.39 3.00
C TYR A 96 3.03 -8.06 2.95
N GLN A 97 2.34 -6.92 3.04
CA GLN A 97 2.98 -5.61 3.12
C GLN A 97 3.84 -5.45 4.38
N LEU A 98 3.36 -5.90 5.54
CA LEU A 98 4.14 -5.90 6.78
C LEU A 98 5.39 -6.77 6.66
N TYR A 99 5.30 -7.92 5.99
CA TYR A 99 6.43 -8.78 5.70
C TYR A 99 7.47 -8.06 4.81
N LEU A 100 7.03 -7.41 3.72
CA LEU A 100 7.90 -6.64 2.84
C LEU A 100 8.60 -5.50 3.58
N ILE A 101 7.88 -4.75 4.42
CA ILE A 101 8.45 -3.68 5.25
C ILE A 101 9.55 -4.24 6.17
N GLY A 102 9.33 -5.42 6.76
CA GLY A 102 10.33 -6.11 7.57
C GLY A 102 11.58 -6.48 6.78
N GLN A 103 11.40 -6.97 5.55
CA GLN A 103 12.53 -7.31 4.67
C GLN A 103 13.36 -6.09 4.27
N VAL A 104 12.70 -4.99 3.88
CA VAL A 104 13.41 -3.75 3.51
C VAL A 104 14.27 -3.24 4.66
N LYS A 105 13.79 -3.33 5.90
CA LYS A 105 14.54 -2.88 7.08
C LYS A 105 15.79 -3.72 7.35
N ASN A 106 15.76 -5.00 7.02
CA ASN A 106 16.84 -5.95 7.32
C ASN A 106 17.82 -6.16 6.14
N ASN A 107 17.53 -5.59 4.97
CA ASN A 107 18.36 -5.75 3.78
C ASN A 107 19.38 -4.63 3.65
N GLU A 108 20.62 -4.99 3.41
CA GLU A 108 21.71 -4.05 3.16
C GLU A 108 21.90 -3.75 1.66
N GLU A 109 21.40 -4.62 0.77
CA GLU A 109 21.54 -4.48 -0.67
C GLU A 109 20.50 -3.49 -1.25
N VAL A 110 20.98 -2.49 -1.97
CA VAL A 110 20.16 -1.46 -2.58
C VAL A 110 19.20 -2.01 -3.64
N LEU A 111 19.67 -2.92 -4.48
CA LEU A 111 18.86 -3.53 -5.55
C LEU A 111 17.67 -4.32 -4.99
N SER A 112 17.93 -5.16 -3.99
CA SER A 112 16.90 -5.93 -3.29
C SER A 112 15.87 -5.03 -2.59
N THR A 113 16.33 -3.95 -1.98
CA THR A 113 15.47 -2.94 -1.33
C THR A 113 14.56 -2.24 -2.35
N GLN A 114 15.06 -1.93 -3.56
CA GLN A 114 14.25 -1.36 -4.65
C GLN A 114 13.14 -2.31 -5.09
N GLU A 115 13.47 -3.58 -5.27
CA GLU A 115 12.50 -4.59 -5.67
C GLU A 115 11.37 -4.73 -4.62
N GLN A 116 11.74 -4.75 -3.34
CA GLN A 116 10.77 -4.86 -2.24
C GLN A 116 9.88 -3.63 -2.11
N LEU A 117 10.42 -2.42 -2.27
CA LEU A 117 9.64 -1.19 -2.30
C LEU A 117 8.69 -1.14 -3.50
N SER A 118 9.13 -1.62 -4.66
CA SER A 118 8.27 -1.75 -5.83
C SER A 118 7.11 -2.71 -5.58
N LYS A 119 7.39 -3.88 -4.99
CA LYS A 119 6.36 -4.85 -4.59
C LYS A 119 5.40 -4.26 -3.54
N LEU A 120 5.91 -3.52 -2.57
CA LEU A 120 5.10 -2.83 -1.55
C LEU A 120 4.16 -1.81 -2.20
N ARG A 121 4.65 -1.03 -3.15
CA ARG A 121 3.87 -0.07 -3.91
C ARG A 121 2.77 -0.75 -4.73
N ILE A 122 3.11 -1.78 -5.48
CA ILE A 122 2.16 -2.55 -6.31
C ILE A 122 1.08 -3.18 -5.43
N SER A 123 1.45 -3.86 -4.34
CA SER A 123 0.50 -4.50 -3.43
C SER A 123 -0.44 -3.50 -2.74
N SER A 124 0.04 -2.27 -2.48
CA SER A 124 -0.80 -1.22 -1.91
C SER A 124 -1.86 -0.74 -2.91
N PHE A 125 -1.51 -0.59 -4.20
CA PHE A 125 -2.49 -0.29 -5.26
C PHE A 125 -3.48 -1.43 -5.48
N GLN A 126 -3.01 -2.68 -5.46
CA GLN A 126 -3.89 -3.84 -5.59
C GLN A 126 -4.90 -3.91 -4.44
N GLY A 127 -4.46 -3.66 -3.20
CA GLY A 127 -5.34 -3.59 -2.05
C GLY A 127 -6.39 -2.49 -2.18
N LEU A 128 -5.99 -1.28 -2.60
CA LEU A 128 -6.91 -0.17 -2.80
C LEU A 128 -7.94 -0.47 -3.89
N ASN A 129 -7.50 -1.03 -5.02
CA ASN A 129 -8.39 -1.43 -6.11
C ASN A 129 -9.37 -2.52 -5.67
N LEU A 130 -8.90 -3.51 -4.92
CA LEU A 130 -9.76 -4.57 -4.39
C LEU A 130 -10.81 -4.02 -3.41
N ALA A 131 -10.43 -3.06 -2.57
CA ALA A 131 -11.35 -2.41 -1.63
C ALA A 131 -12.51 -1.69 -2.33
N VAL A 132 -12.28 -1.14 -3.52
CA VAL A 132 -13.32 -0.46 -4.30
C VAL A 132 -14.39 -1.43 -4.81
N PHE A 133 -14.02 -2.67 -5.14
CA PHE A 133 -14.96 -3.68 -5.63
C PHE A 133 -16.00 -4.14 -4.60
N GLN A 134 -15.83 -3.86 -3.30
CA GLN A 134 -16.86 -4.17 -2.30
C GLN A 134 -18.07 -3.24 -2.35
N LEU A 135 -17.96 -2.04 -2.98
CA LEU A 135 -19.01 -1.01 -2.97
C LEU A 135 -20.38 -1.51 -3.47
N PRO A 136 -20.49 -2.23 -4.61
CA PRO A 136 -21.79 -2.73 -5.06
C PRO A 136 -22.47 -3.68 -4.08
N PHE A 137 -21.70 -4.51 -3.39
CA PHE A 137 -22.23 -5.54 -2.49
C PHE A 137 -22.88 -4.97 -1.23
N TRP A 138 -22.53 -3.74 -0.85
CA TRP A 138 -23.23 -3.04 0.24
C TRP A 138 -24.71 -2.81 -0.05
N SER A 139 -25.11 -2.61 -1.32
CA SER A 139 -26.53 -2.51 -1.67
C SER A 139 -27.28 -3.82 -1.49
N VAL A 140 -26.61 -4.96 -1.75
CA VAL A 140 -27.21 -6.29 -1.63
C VAL A 140 -27.45 -6.66 -0.17
N CYS A 141 -26.65 -6.17 0.78
CA CYS A 141 -26.80 -6.44 2.20
C CYS A 141 -28.15 -5.95 2.78
N TRP A 142 -28.82 -5.04 2.11
CA TRP A 142 -30.09 -4.45 2.57
C TRP A 142 -31.31 -4.98 1.83
N VAL A 143 -31.15 -5.97 0.96
CA VAL A 143 -32.26 -6.55 0.17
C VAL A 143 -33.08 -7.49 1.05
N SER A 144 -34.37 -7.15 1.24
CA SER A 144 -35.33 -8.02 1.89
C SER A 144 -36.05 -8.87 0.84
N ALA A 145 -36.08 -10.21 1.06
CA ALA A 145 -36.80 -11.14 0.22
C ALA A 145 -38.33 -10.92 0.24
N GLU A 146 -38.87 -10.50 1.40
CA GLU A 146 -40.31 -10.20 1.56
C GLU A 146 -40.69 -8.95 0.76
N ALA A 147 -39.96 -7.84 0.94
CA ALA A 147 -40.20 -6.60 0.19
C ALA A 147 -40.05 -6.78 -1.33
N LEU A 148 -39.14 -7.69 -1.73
CA LEU A 148 -38.97 -8.03 -3.16
C LEU A 148 -40.17 -8.82 -3.71
N ARG A 149 -40.83 -9.66 -2.89
CA ARG A 149 -42.04 -10.40 -3.28
C ARG A 149 -43.27 -9.48 -3.34
N GLU A 150 -43.39 -8.54 -2.38
CA GLU A 150 -44.51 -7.60 -2.32
C GLU A 150 -44.47 -6.56 -3.43
N SER A 151 -43.30 -6.04 -3.76
CA SER A 151 -43.13 -4.97 -4.73
C SER A 151 -41.94 -5.19 -5.67
N PRO A 152 -41.96 -6.23 -6.53
CA PRO A 152 -40.80 -6.64 -7.32
C PRO A 152 -40.28 -5.53 -8.27
N PHE A 153 -41.20 -4.78 -8.89
CA PHE A 153 -40.82 -3.74 -9.86
C PHE A 153 -40.26 -2.50 -9.18
N LEU A 154 -40.92 -2.00 -8.12
CA LEU A 154 -40.49 -0.78 -7.45
C LEU A 154 -39.26 -1.04 -6.58
N TYR A 155 -39.35 -2.00 -5.67
CA TYR A 155 -38.27 -2.31 -4.72
C TYR A 155 -37.08 -2.95 -5.41
N GLY A 156 -37.31 -3.93 -6.29
CA GLY A 156 -36.26 -4.55 -7.10
C GLY A 156 -35.60 -3.57 -8.07
N GLY A 157 -36.38 -2.70 -8.71
CA GLY A 157 -35.88 -1.68 -9.62
C GLY A 157 -34.99 -0.65 -8.91
N VAL A 158 -35.40 -0.17 -7.71
CA VAL A 158 -34.59 0.76 -6.92
C VAL A 158 -33.28 0.09 -6.47
N ASN A 159 -33.32 -1.14 -5.95
CA ASN A 159 -32.10 -1.86 -5.53
C ASN A 159 -31.16 -2.13 -6.70
N LEU A 160 -31.69 -2.51 -7.86
CA LEU A 160 -30.90 -2.71 -9.07
C LEU A 160 -30.24 -1.41 -9.55
N LEU A 161 -30.97 -0.30 -9.48
CA LEU A 161 -30.43 1.02 -9.82
C LEU A 161 -29.29 1.42 -8.87
N VAL A 162 -29.47 1.24 -7.55
CA VAL A 162 -28.42 1.52 -6.56
C VAL A 162 -27.19 0.62 -6.80
N PHE A 163 -27.40 -0.67 -7.04
CA PHE A 163 -26.33 -1.59 -7.39
C PHE A 163 -25.57 -1.15 -8.65
N ALA A 164 -26.29 -0.75 -9.70
CA ALA A 164 -25.70 -0.27 -10.95
C ALA A 164 -24.91 1.04 -10.74
N LEU A 165 -25.44 1.99 -9.96
CA LEU A 165 -24.73 3.22 -9.63
C LEU A 165 -23.46 2.97 -8.83
N LEU A 166 -23.49 2.11 -7.81
CA LEU A 166 -22.32 1.74 -7.02
C LEU A 166 -21.30 0.96 -7.86
N SER A 167 -21.76 0.10 -8.78
CA SER A 167 -20.90 -0.61 -9.73
C SER A 167 -20.20 0.36 -10.69
N TYR A 168 -20.94 1.34 -11.20
CA TYR A 168 -20.38 2.39 -12.05
C TYR A 168 -19.36 3.24 -11.28
N LEU A 169 -19.67 3.60 -10.05
CA LEU A 169 -18.75 4.34 -9.17
C LEU A 169 -17.49 3.52 -8.88
N ALA A 170 -17.63 2.23 -8.59
CA ALA A 170 -16.50 1.33 -8.37
C ALA A 170 -15.62 1.22 -9.62
N TYR A 171 -16.22 1.05 -10.80
CA TYR A 171 -15.50 1.01 -12.06
C TYR A 171 -14.80 2.34 -12.39
N TRP A 172 -15.46 3.47 -12.15
CA TRP A 172 -14.90 4.79 -12.35
C TRP A 172 -13.70 5.05 -11.41
N LEU A 173 -13.83 4.68 -10.12
CA LEU A 173 -12.74 4.75 -9.15
C LEU A 173 -11.59 3.84 -9.56
N TYR A 174 -11.86 2.60 -9.95
CA TYR A 174 -10.85 1.67 -10.44
C TYR A 174 -10.03 2.23 -11.60
N GLN A 175 -10.69 2.85 -12.59
CA GLN A 175 -10.00 3.48 -13.71
C GLN A 175 -9.14 4.67 -13.28
N ARG A 176 -9.61 5.47 -12.32
CA ARG A 176 -8.88 6.65 -11.81
C ARG A 176 -7.73 6.29 -10.88
N LEU A 177 -7.85 5.20 -10.15
CA LEU A 177 -6.83 4.69 -9.23
C LEU A 177 -5.79 3.80 -9.93
N ASN A 178 -5.98 3.50 -11.23
CA ASN A 178 -5.03 2.69 -11.97
C ASN A 178 -3.69 3.41 -12.09
N TYR A 179 -2.60 2.68 -11.80
CA TYR A 179 -1.22 3.18 -11.80
C TYR A 179 -0.78 3.84 -13.12
N THR A 180 -1.38 3.42 -14.23
CA THR A 180 -1.05 3.90 -15.58
C THR A 180 -1.61 5.31 -15.88
N ASN A 181 -2.48 5.86 -15.02
CA ASN A 181 -3.15 7.12 -15.27
C ASN A 181 -2.40 8.27 -14.58
N GLU A 182 -1.46 8.94 -15.27
CA GLU A 182 -0.57 9.95 -14.72
C GLU A 182 -1.27 11.25 -14.26
N ASP A 183 -2.43 11.60 -14.81
CA ASP A 183 -3.12 12.90 -14.60
C ASP A 183 -4.32 12.85 -13.63
N SER A 184 -4.39 11.88 -12.74
CA SER A 184 -5.57 11.72 -11.88
C SER A 184 -5.44 12.47 -10.55
N ARG A 185 -6.12 13.62 -10.39
CA ARG A 185 -6.29 14.32 -9.09
C ARG A 185 -6.85 13.41 -7.99
N VAL A 186 -7.66 12.43 -8.36
CA VAL A 186 -8.22 11.43 -7.43
C VAL A 186 -7.10 10.53 -6.90
N ARG A 187 -6.20 10.06 -7.78
CA ARG A 187 -5.02 9.29 -7.37
C ARG A 187 -4.16 10.09 -6.40
N ASP A 188 -3.88 11.35 -6.72
CA ASP A 188 -3.03 12.22 -5.90
C ASP A 188 -3.64 12.48 -4.52
N PHE A 189 -4.96 12.62 -4.44
CA PHE A 189 -5.69 12.72 -3.16
C PHE A 189 -5.51 11.45 -2.31
N PHE A 190 -5.64 10.25 -2.90
CA PHE A 190 -5.40 8.98 -2.19
C PHE A 190 -3.93 8.77 -1.86
N LEU A 191 -3.01 9.20 -2.73
CA LEU A 191 -1.56 9.10 -2.52
C LEU A 191 -1.00 10.12 -1.51
N SER A 192 -1.72 11.20 -1.22
CA SER A 192 -1.35 12.17 -0.17
C SER A 192 -1.60 11.64 1.25
N GLY A 193 -2.17 10.43 1.38
CA GLY A 193 -2.40 9.78 2.66
C GLY A 193 -1.10 9.35 3.36
N ARG A 194 -1.16 9.24 4.70
CA ARG A 194 -0.05 8.81 5.59
C ARG A 194 0.62 7.50 5.17
N ASP A 195 -0.09 6.65 4.45
CA ASP A 195 0.39 5.33 4.02
C ASP A 195 1.26 5.40 2.75
N TRP A 196 1.13 6.47 1.96
CA TRP A 196 1.77 6.61 0.66
C TRP A 196 3.00 7.51 0.68
N GLU A 197 2.95 8.59 1.47
CA GLU A 197 4.05 9.56 1.58
C GLU A 197 5.39 8.89 1.91
N PRO A 198 5.48 7.96 2.89
CA PRO A 198 6.73 7.26 3.18
C PRO A 198 7.21 6.38 2.04
N ILE A 199 6.30 5.75 1.26
CA ILE A 199 6.65 4.89 0.12
C ILE A 199 7.29 5.73 -0.99
N ILE A 200 6.70 6.88 -1.30
CA ILE A 200 7.21 7.80 -2.34
C ILE A 200 8.57 8.36 -1.92
N LYS A 201 8.68 8.89 -0.69
CA LYS A 201 9.94 9.41 -0.16
C LYS A 201 11.05 8.36 -0.09
N SER A 202 10.69 7.12 0.23
CA SER A 202 11.65 6.01 0.25
C SER A 202 12.21 5.70 -1.14
N ALA A 203 11.40 5.79 -2.19
CA ALA A 203 11.85 5.61 -3.56
C ALA A 203 12.82 6.71 -4.01
N GLU A 204 12.55 7.97 -3.66
CA GLU A 204 13.43 9.12 -3.94
C GLU A 204 14.78 8.98 -3.20
N ILE A 205 14.75 8.59 -1.93
CA ILE A 205 15.96 8.38 -1.13
C ILE A 205 16.81 7.24 -1.71
N LEU A 206 16.16 6.20 -2.23
CA LEU A 206 16.85 5.06 -2.83
C LEU A 206 17.56 5.44 -4.13
N GLU A 207 16.99 6.34 -4.91
CA GLU A 207 17.62 6.86 -6.11
C GLU A 207 18.88 7.68 -5.77
N GLN A 208 18.84 8.47 -4.69
CA GLN A 208 20.03 9.17 -4.17
C GLN A 208 21.13 8.20 -3.74
N ILE A 209 20.80 7.09 -3.05
CA ILE A 209 21.79 6.07 -2.67
C ILE A 209 22.47 5.48 -3.90
N ARG A 210 21.70 5.20 -4.96
CA ARG A 210 22.21 4.66 -6.22
C ARG A 210 23.18 5.62 -6.94
N GLU A 211 22.95 6.92 -6.81
CA GLU A 211 23.88 7.92 -7.34
C GLU A 211 25.23 7.92 -6.60
N TYR A 212 25.23 7.66 -5.28
CA TYR A 212 26.45 7.53 -4.50
C TYR A 212 27.23 6.23 -4.78
N GLU A 213 26.57 5.17 -5.26
CA GLU A 213 27.22 3.91 -5.60
C GLU A 213 27.88 3.91 -6.99
N ARG A 214 27.50 4.85 -7.87
CA ARG A 214 28.15 5.07 -9.18
C ARG A 214 29.38 5.96 -9.04
#